data_6009bf0fb34fb689381cd7afe23817f0
#
_entry.id   6009bf0fb34fb689381cd7afe23817f0
#
_cell.length_a   1.000
_cell.length_b   1.000
_cell.length_c   1.000
_cell.angle_alpha   90.00
_cell.angle_beta   90.00
_cell.angle_gamma   90.00
#
_symmetry.space_group_name_H-M   'P 1'
#
loop_
_entity.id
_entity.type
_entity.pdbx_description
1 polymer ?
#
loop_
_entity_poly.entity_id
_entity_poly.type
_entity_poly.pdbx_seq_one_letter_code
_entity_poly.pdbx_strand_id
1 'polypeptide(L)'
;AGTGKTMGAKAIAAGLGLPYMKYTCSANTEIFDFTGMIFPETDAVSTGSPELDREREILKSMGGISYANVAKLMRLPDLDDMDYDPAGVYQALTGVENLAATVQDCMSVVLEKVTEKVQALSKRAENRQSSGQNYTYVETDFVKALKHGYLVEVQEPSTIIQPGVLVGLNSLLEQEGSITLPTGEIIRRHPDTVVIVTTNVSYEGCRSMNQSVVDRMSLVKDIELPEPEVMVQRAMAVTGCADEYLVSQ
;
A
#
# COMPACT_ATOMS: atom_id res chain seq x y z
N ALA A 1 10.86 14.27 10.82
CA ALA A 1 10.33 13.01 11.33
C ALA A 1 10.25 13.08 12.86
N GLY A 2 9.31 12.34 13.47
CA GLY A 2 9.23 12.29 14.96
C GLY A 2 8.33 13.33 15.62
N THR A 3 7.62 14.18 14.87
CA THR A 3 6.70 15.20 15.40
C THR A 3 5.41 14.65 16.05
N GLY A 4 5.21 13.32 16.05
CA GLY A 4 4.04 12.70 16.69
C GLY A 4 2.79 12.62 15.82
N LYS A 5 2.86 12.85 14.51
CA LYS A 5 1.70 12.80 13.58
C LYS A 5 0.85 11.54 13.75
N THR A 6 1.48 10.35 13.71
CA THR A 6 0.78 9.06 13.89
C THR A 6 0.18 8.91 15.29
N MET A 7 0.88 9.39 16.32
CA MET A 7 0.33 9.36 17.69
C MET A 7 -0.87 10.29 17.82
N GLY A 8 -0.84 11.44 17.15
CA GLY A 8 -1.95 12.37 17.05
C GLY A 8 -3.17 11.73 16.37
N ALA A 9 -2.98 11.05 15.24
CA ALA A 9 -4.06 10.34 14.55
C ALA A 9 -4.69 9.25 15.43
N LYS A 10 -3.87 8.47 16.15
CA LYS A 10 -4.38 7.47 17.10
C LYS A 10 -5.14 8.09 18.28
N ALA A 11 -4.63 9.21 18.81
CA ALA A 11 -5.30 9.93 19.91
C ALA A 11 -6.66 10.49 19.45
N ILE A 12 -6.76 10.99 18.23
CA ILE A 12 -8.02 11.46 17.64
C ILE A 12 -8.99 10.28 17.49
N ALA A 13 -8.52 9.12 16.98
CA ALA A 13 -9.36 7.93 16.87
C ALA A 13 -9.92 7.49 18.23
N ALA A 14 -9.06 7.44 19.25
CA ALA A 14 -9.44 7.10 20.60
C ALA A 14 -10.44 8.12 21.20
N GLY A 15 -10.21 9.42 20.98
CA GLY A 15 -11.09 10.50 21.44
C GLY A 15 -12.47 10.48 20.78
N LEU A 16 -12.55 10.04 19.53
CA LEU A 16 -13.80 9.86 18.79
C LEU A 16 -14.47 8.51 19.03
N GLY A 17 -13.80 7.57 19.71
CA GLY A 17 -14.29 6.21 19.91
C GLY A 17 -14.31 5.38 18.63
N LEU A 18 -13.48 5.74 17.64
CA LEU A 18 -13.44 5.06 16.35
C LEU A 18 -12.30 4.02 16.31
N PRO A 19 -12.53 2.88 15.66
CA PRO A 19 -11.43 1.96 15.34
C PRO A 19 -10.41 2.67 14.42
N TYR A 20 -9.13 2.34 14.60
CA TYR A 20 -8.04 2.97 13.88
C TYR A 20 -7.41 2.00 12.86
N MET A 21 -7.27 2.46 11.63
CA MET A 21 -6.56 1.78 10.56
C MET A 21 -5.48 2.69 9.99
N LYS A 22 -4.31 2.14 9.73
CA LYS A 22 -3.18 2.84 9.14
C LYS A 22 -2.77 2.18 7.82
N TYR A 23 -2.61 2.99 6.78
CA TYR A 23 -1.98 2.59 5.54
C TYR A 23 -0.75 3.49 5.29
N THR A 24 0.42 2.86 5.10
CA THR A 24 1.67 3.59 4.81
C THR A 24 1.96 3.45 3.33
N CYS A 25 2.00 4.58 2.62
CA CYS A 25 2.32 4.64 1.21
C CYS A 25 3.82 4.47 0.98
N SER A 26 4.15 3.93 -0.18
CA SER A 26 5.49 3.83 -0.72
C SER A 26 5.55 4.40 -2.14
N ALA A 27 6.74 4.48 -2.71
CA ALA A 27 6.94 4.89 -4.10
C ALA A 27 6.10 4.04 -5.09
N ASN A 28 5.93 2.76 -4.80
CA ASN A 28 5.25 1.77 -5.63
C ASN A 28 3.79 1.52 -5.24
N THR A 29 3.20 2.36 -4.38
CA THR A 29 1.79 2.23 -4.02
C THR A 29 0.91 2.48 -5.23
N GLU A 30 -0.01 1.54 -5.49
CA GLU A 30 -0.96 1.57 -6.60
C GLU A 30 -2.40 1.71 -6.10
N ILE A 31 -3.32 2.03 -7.02
CA ILE A 31 -4.76 2.18 -6.69
C ILE A 31 -5.35 0.88 -6.13
N PHE A 32 -4.88 -0.28 -6.60
CA PHE A 32 -5.37 -1.58 -6.14
C PHE A 32 -4.97 -1.90 -4.70
N ASP A 33 -3.91 -1.29 -4.17
CA ASP A 33 -3.53 -1.41 -2.76
C ASP A 33 -4.59 -0.81 -1.84
N PHE A 34 -5.35 0.16 -2.35
CA PHE A 34 -6.49 0.75 -1.66
C PHE A 34 -7.79 0.02 -1.97
N THR A 35 -8.07 -0.25 -3.26
CA THR A 35 -9.38 -0.72 -3.71
C THR A 35 -9.54 -2.23 -3.70
N GLY A 36 -8.47 -2.99 -3.55
CA GLY A 36 -8.47 -4.45 -3.68
C GLY A 36 -8.27 -4.93 -5.10
N MET A 37 -8.18 -6.24 -5.25
CA MET A 37 -7.90 -6.90 -6.52
C MET A 37 -8.91 -7.99 -6.81
N ILE A 38 -9.10 -8.25 -8.10
CA ILE A 38 -9.90 -9.36 -8.60
C ILE A 38 -8.96 -10.49 -8.99
N PHE A 39 -9.22 -11.67 -8.43
CA PHE A 39 -8.52 -12.90 -8.78
C PHE A 39 -9.48 -13.86 -9.48
N PRO A 40 -9.05 -14.57 -10.52
CA PRO A 40 -9.85 -15.65 -11.06
C PRO A 40 -10.07 -16.70 -9.97
N GLU A 41 -11.32 -17.01 -9.65
CA GLU A 41 -11.66 -18.21 -8.88
C GLU A 41 -11.31 -19.41 -9.74
N THR A 42 -10.29 -20.06 -9.32
CA THR A 42 -9.98 -21.37 -9.85
C THR A 42 -10.58 -22.38 -8.88
N ASP A 43 -11.86 -22.72 -9.09
CA ASP A 43 -12.43 -23.87 -8.41
C ASP A 43 -11.49 -25.07 -8.55
N ALA A 44 -11.52 -25.95 -7.56
CA ALA A 44 -10.58 -27.02 -7.27
C ALA A 44 -10.35 -28.05 -8.39
N VAL A 45 -10.33 -27.62 -9.64
CA VAL A 45 -9.92 -28.42 -10.78
C VAL A 45 -8.40 -28.37 -10.84
N SER A 46 -7.77 -29.49 -10.53
CA SER A 46 -6.33 -29.69 -10.72
C SER A 46 -5.88 -29.17 -12.08
N THR A 47 -4.88 -28.30 -12.12
CA THR A 47 -4.30 -27.81 -13.38
C THR A 47 -3.63 -28.92 -14.18
N GLY A 48 -3.53 -30.13 -13.60
CA GLY A 48 -2.77 -31.24 -14.12
C GLY A 48 -1.26 -31.13 -13.88
N SER A 49 -0.84 -30.09 -13.16
CA SER A 49 0.52 -29.90 -12.67
C SER A 49 0.50 -29.70 -11.15
N PRO A 50 1.03 -30.65 -10.37
CA PRO A 50 1.06 -30.55 -8.91
C PRO A 50 1.79 -29.30 -8.41
N GLU A 51 2.73 -28.79 -9.21
CA GLU A 51 3.53 -27.60 -8.89
C GLU A 51 2.69 -26.33 -9.02
N LEU A 52 1.87 -26.22 -10.08
CA LEU A 52 0.95 -25.09 -10.29
C LEU A 52 -0.21 -25.09 -9.31
N ASP A 53 -0.70 -26.28 -8.93
CA ASP A 53 -1.76 -26.41 -7.93
C ASP A 53 -1.27 -25.96 -6.55
N ARG A 54 -0.01 -26.28 -6.23
CA ARG A 54 0.66 -25.83 -5.00
C ARG A 54 0.90 -24.33 -4.97
N GLU A 55 1.35 -23.75 -6.09
CA GLU A 55 1.51 -22.29 -6.23
C GLU A 55 0.19 -21.56 -6.10
N ARG A 56 -0.90 -22.12 -6.63
CA ARG A 56 -2.26 -21.58 -6.46
C ARG A 56 -2.72 -21.58 -5.00
N GLU A 57 -2.51 -22.69 -4.29
CA GLU A 57 -2.82 -22.79 -2.86
C GLU A 57 -2.05 -21.75 -2.05
N ILE A 58 -0.75 -21.57 -2.37
CA ILE A 58 0.09 -20.54 -1.74
C ILE A 58 -0.46 -19.15 -2.04
N LEU A 59 -0.80 -18.84 -3.29
CA LEU A 59 -1.42 -17.56 -3.68
C LEU A 59 -2.71 -17.30 -2.91
N LYS A 60 -3.57 -18.30 -2.80
CA LYS A 60 -4.84 -18.22 -2.07
C LYS A 60 -4.62 -17.98 -0.57
N SER A 61 -3.64 -18.69 0.03
CA SER A 61 -3.30 -18.53 1.44
C SER A 61 -2.66 -17.19 1.78
N MET A 62 -1.99 -16.56 0.80
CA MET A 62 -1.30 -15.27 0.96
C MET A 62 -2.19 -14.07 0.63
N GLY A 63 -3.47 -14.29 0.28
CA GLY A 63 -4.38 -13.21 -0.09
C GLY A 63 -4.08 -12.53 -1.42
N GLY A 64 -3.33 -13.20 -2.31
CA GLY A 64 -2.96 -12.71 -3.62
C GLY A 64 -1.50 -12.27 -3.77
N ILE A 65 -1.17 -11.67 -4.91
CA ILE A 65 0.18 -11.16 -5.20
C ILE A 65 0.31 -9.75 -4.65
N SER A 66 1.34 -9.51 -3.86
CA SER A 66 1.73 -8.19 -3.37
C SER A 66 3.22 -7.98 -3.59
N TYR A 67 3.69 -6.73 -3.53
CA TYR A 67 5.13 -6.43 -3.61
C TYR A 67 5.92 -7.20 -2.54
N ALA A 68 5.37 -7.32 -1.33
CA ALA A 68 6.02 -8.01 -0.21
C ALA A 68 6.16 -9.53 -0.40
N ASN A 69 5.36 -10.14 -1.26
CA ASN A 69 5.36 -11.59 -1.46
C ASN A 69 5.72 -12.04 -2.88
N VAL A 70 5.73 -11.13 -3.84
CA VAL A 70 5.95 -11.45 -5.26
C VAL A 70 7.30 -12.11 -5.51
N ALA A 71 8.36 -11.66 -4.87
CA ALA A 71 9.70 -12.23 -5.02
C ALA A 71 9.70 -13.71 -4.60
N LYS A 72 9.14 -14.00 -3.43
CA LYS A 72 9.05 -15.37 -2.90
C LYS A 72 8.14 -16.25 -3.74
N LEU A 73 6.98 -15.73 -4.16
CA LEU A 73 6.00 -16.45 -4.94
C LEU A 73 6.52 -16.81 -6.34
N MET A 74 7.19 -15.87 -6.98
CA MET A 74 7.74 -16.01 -8.33
C MET A 74 9.12 -16.64 -8.34
N ARG A 75 9.70 -16.96 -7.17
CA ARG A 75 11.09 -17.40 -7.01
C ARG A 75 12.07 -16.41 -7.66
N LEU A 76 11.77 -15.13 -7.54
CA LEU A 76 12.64 -14.05 -7.99
C LEU A 76 13.79 -13.85 -7.00
N PRO A 77 14.87 -13.23 -7.41
CA PRO A 77 15.89 -12.75 -6.49
C PRO A 77 15.31 -11.76 -5.49
N ASP A 78 16.05 -11.48 -4.43
CA ASP A 78 15.65 -10.49 -3.46
C ASP A 78 15.48 -9.11 -4.13
N LEU A 79 14.36 -8.48 -3.86
CA LEU A 79 14.01 -7.17 -4.42
C LEU A 79 14.29 -6.03 -3.43
N ASP A 80 14.71 -6.35 -2.21
CA ASP A 80 14.92 -5.35 -1.15
C ASP A 80 16.06 -4.37 -1.49
N ASP A 81 17.03 -4.83 -2.27
CA ASP A 81 18.15 -3.99 -2.72
C ASP A 81 17.86 -3.16 -3.99
N MET A 82 16.63 -3.21 -4.51
CA MET A 82 16.25 -2.54 -5.77
C MET A 82 16.52 -1.03 -5.75
N ASP A 83 16.37 -0.38 -4.60
CA ASP A 83 16.61 1.06 -4.45
C ASP A 83 18.09 1.42 -4.37
N TYR A 84 18.96 0.47 -3.98
CA TYR A 84 20.38 0.70 -3.78
C TYR A 84 21.25 0.16 -4.93
N ASP A 85 20.86 -0.97 -5.51
CA ASP A 85 21.55 -1.61 -6.62
C ASP A 85 20.58 -2.10 -7.70
N PRO A 86 19.90 -1.19 -8.40
CA PRO A 86 18.97 -1.58 -9.46
C PRO A 86 19.64 -2.34 -10.60
N ALA A 87 20.92 -2.09 -10.89
CA ALA A 87 21.65 -2.80 -11.94
C ALA A 87 21.90 -4.27 -11.59
N GLY A 88 22.29 -4.55 -10.36
CA GLY A 88 22.46 -5.92 -9.85
C GLY A 88 21.14 -6.67 -9.79
N VAL A 89 20.07 -6.04 -9.32
CA VAL A 89 18.72 -6.64 -9.30
C VAL A 89 18.21 -6.90 -10.71
N TYR A 90 18.40 -5.96 -11.66
CA TYR A 90 18.03 -6.15 -13.05
C TYR A 90 18.74 -7.34 -13.68
N GLN A 91 20.04 -7.46 -13.46
CA GLN A 91 20.84 -8.61 -13.93
C GLN A 91 20.35 -9.92 -13.31
N ALA A 92 20.04 -9.94 -12.02
CA ALA A 92 19.49 -11.11 -11.34
C ALA A 92 18.09 -11.50 -11.87
N LEU A 93 17.25 -10.52 -12.24
CA LEU A 93 15.92 -10.73 -12.79
C LEU A 93 15.92 -11.22 -14.24
N THR A 94 16.83 -10.71 -15.07
CA THR A 94 16.83 -10.91 -16.53
C THR A 94 17.97 -11.80 -17.03
N GLY A 95 19.04 -11.93 -16.25
CA GLY A 95 20.30 -12.54 -16.70
C GLY A 95 21.15 -11.63 -17.61
N VAL A 96 20.70 -10.39 -17.86
CA VAL A 96 21.37 -9.43 -18.74
C VAL A 96 21.99 -8.31 -17.92
N GLU A 97 23.26 -8.02 -18.16
CA GLU A 97 23.95 -6.90 -17.52
C GLU A 97 23.48 -5.58 -18.13
N ASN A 98 22.96 -4.67 -17.30
CA ASN A 98 22.59 -3.31 -17.67
C ASN A 98 22.97 -2.36 -16.53
N LEU A 99 24.15 -1.77 -16.62
CA LEU A 99 24.68 -0.85 -15.61
C LEU A 99 23.88 0.46 -15.49
N ALA A 100 23.03 0.77 -16.46
CA ALA A 100 22.16 1.94 -16.46
C ALA A 100 20.72 1.59 -16.06
N ALA A 101 20.46 0.35 -15.62
CA ALA A 101 19.13 -0.06 -15.19
C ALA A 101 18.64 0.78 -14.00
N THR A 102 17.38 1.14 -14.06
CA THR A 102 16.70 1.91 -13.01
C THR A 102 15.74 1.01 -12.22
N VAL A 103 15.29 1.50 -11.07
CA VAL A 103 14.21 0.84 -10.31
C VAL A 103 12.98 0.59 -11.18
N GLN A 104 12.67 1.51 -12.07
CA GLN A 104 11.52 1.40 -12.99
C GLN A 104 11.69 0.26 -13.99
N ASP A 105 12.91 0.03 -14.48
CA ASP A 105 13.21 -1.09 -15.36
C ASP A 105 13.04 -2.42 -14.63
N CYS A 106 13.54 -2.52 -13.41
CA CYS A 106 13.35 -3.70 -12.56
C CYS A 106 11.87 -3.99 -12.30
N MET A 107 11.09 -2.96 -11.94
CA MET A 107 9.65 -3.09 -11.72
C MET A 107 8.90 -3.52 -12.97
N SER A 108 9.28 -3.01 -14.13
CA SER A 108 8.69 -3.42 -15.40
C SER A 108 8.91 -4.91 -15.68
N VAL A 109 10.11 -5.42 -15.42
CA VAL A 109 10.44 -6.86 -15.56
C VAL A 109 9.64 -7.70 -14.57
N VAL A 110 9.51 -7.26 -13.31
CA VAL A 110 8.71 -7.97 -12.30
C VAL A 110 7.24 -8.03 -12.73
N LEU A 111 6.68 -6.90 -13.19
CA LEU A 111 5.29 -6.83 -13.68
C LEU A 111 5.06 -7.72 -14.90
N GLU A 112 6.01 -7.76 -15.84
CA GLU A 112 5.94 -8.63 -17.01
C GLU A 112 5.90 -10.11 -16.59
N LYS A 113 6.81 -10.54 -15.71
CA LYS A 113 6.85 -11.92 -15.18
C LYS A 113 5.56 -12.28 -14.43
N VAL A 114 5.03 -11.37 -13.62
CA VAL A 114 3.76 -11.57 -12.92
C VAL A 114 2.61 -11.72 -13.93
N THR A 115 2.56 -10.86 -14.93
CA THR A 115 1.53 -10.90 -15.97
C THR A 115 1.59 -12.20 -16.76
N GLU A 116 2.77 -12.63 -17.18
CA GLU A 116 2.95 -13.91 -17.86
C GLU A 116 2.49 -15.11 -17.01
N LYS A 117 2.83 -15.09 -15.71
CA LYS A 117 2.42 -16.15 -14.78
C LYS A 117 0.90 -16.19 -14.61
N VAL A 118 0.28 -15.03 -14.40
CA VAL A 118 -1.18 -14.91 -14.29
C VAL A 118 -1.86 -15.37 -15.59
N GLN A 119 -1.35 -14.95 -16.75
CA GLN A 119 -1.88 -15.39 -18.04
C GLN A 119 -1.70 -16.90 -18.26
N ALA A 120 -0.56 -17.49 -17.85
CA ALA A 120 -0.32 -18.91 -17.96
C ALA A 120 -1.29 -19.72 -17.07
N LEU A 121 -1.62 -19.21 -15.89
CA LEU A 121 -2.61 -19.78 -15.01
C LEU A 121 -4.04 -19.64 -15.58
N SER A 122 -4.36 -18.53 -16.24
CA SER A 122 -5.66 -18.27 -16.88
C SER A 122 -5.86 -19.08 -18.17
N LYS A 123 -4.89 -19.10 -19.08
CA LYS A 123 -4.99 -19.81 -20.38
C LYS A 123 -5.18 -21.31 -20.25
N ARG A 124 -4.71 -21.94 -19.17
CA ARG A 124 -4.97 -23.36 -18.89
C ARG A 124 -6.37 -23.63 -18.36
N ALA A 125 -7.02 -22.61 -17.77
CA ALA A 125 -8.42 -22.66 -17.38
C ALA A 125 -9.35 -22.58 -18.60
N GLU A 126 -9.02 -21.79 -19.63
CA GLU A 126 -9.81 -21.59 -20.86
C GLU A 126 -9.91 -22.82 -21.76
N ASN A 127 -8.95 -23.71 -21.72
CA ASN A 127 -8.93 -24.92 -22.57
C ASN A 127 -9.85 -26.08 -22.09
N ARG A 128 -10.64 -25.84 -21.03
CA ARG A 128 -11.67 -26.77 -20.53
C ARG A 128 -13.03 -26.08 -20.47
N GLN A 129 -13.79 -26.26 -21.54
CA GLN A 129 -15.21 -26.00 -21.75
C GLN A 129 -16.03 -25.40 -20.59
N SER A 130 -16.56 -24.18 -20.84
CA SER A 130 -17.91 -23.73 -20.47
C SER A 130 -18.37 -23.95 -19.02
N SER A 131 -17.74 -23.29 -18.09
CA SER A 131 -18.42 -22.77 -16.91
C SER A 131 -17.84 -21.38 -16.64
N GLY A 132 -18.70 -20.39 -16.42
CA GLY A 132 -18.30 -18.99 -16.33
C GLY A 132 -17.12 -18.82 -15.38
N GLN A 133 -16.13 -18.04 -15.80
CA GLN A 133 -15.01 -17.71 -14.95
C GLN A 133 -15.56 -16.98 -13.72
N ASN A 134 -15.51 -17.65 -12.58
CA ASN A 134 -15.78 -17.00 -11.32
C ASN A 134 -14.54 -16.21 -10.92
N TYR A 135 -14.73 -14.96 -10.59
CA TYR A 135 -13.69 -14.09 -10.08
C TYR A 135 -13.97 -13.79 -8.61
N THR A 136 -12.98 -13.98 -7.75
CA THR A 136 -13.07 -13.55 -6.36
C THR A 136 -12.42 -12.19 -6.20
N TYR A 137 -13.18 -11.25 -5.66
CA TYR A 137 -12.65 -9.97 -5.23
C TYR A 137 -12.06 -10.10 -3.82
N VAL A 138 -10.80 -9.70 -3.67
CA VAL A 138 -10.13 -9.62 -2.36
C VAL A 138 -10.16 -8.19 -1.88
N GLU A 139 -10.95 -7.98 -0.84
CA GLU A 139 -11.15 -6.68 -0.22
C GLU A 139 -9.96 -6.32 0.68
N THR A 140 -9.47 -5.09 0.55
CA THR A 140 -8.41 -4.56 1.42
C THR A 140 -8.95 -4.14 2.79
N ASP A 141 -8.08 -4.04 3.78
CA ASP A 141 -8.44 -3.48 5.07
C ASP A 141 -8.82 -1.99 4.98
N PHE A 142 -8.32 -1.28 3.96
CA PHE A 142 -8.73 0.08 3.65
C PHE A 142 -10.22 0.15 3.28
N VAL A 143 -10.68 -0.70 2.36
CA VAL A 143 -12.10 -0.76 1.97
C VAL A 143 -12.97 -1.17 3.14
N LYS A 144 -12.55 -2.16 3.93
CA LYS A 144 -13.26 -2.56 5.16
C LYS A 144 -13.40 -1.40 6.14
N ALA A 145 -12.32 -0.66 6.35
CA ALA A 145 -12.31 0.50 7.25
C ALA A 145 -13.28 1.59 6.77
N LEU A 146 -13.37 1.82 5.46
CA LEU A 146 -14.33 2.76 4.88
C LEU A 146 -15.78 2.34 5.08
N LYS A 147 -16.07 1.04 4.97
CA LYS A 147 -17.43 0.49 5.16
C LYS A 147 -17.88 0.54 6.60
N HIS A 148 -16.96 0.46 7.57
CA HIS A 148 -17.28 0.27 8.98
C HIS A 148 -17.02 1.51 9.86
N GLY A 149 -16.72 2.65 9.28
CA GLY A 149 -16.61 3.90 10.02
C GLY A 149 -15.35 4.04 10.86
N TYR A 150 -14.20 3.63 10.32
CA TYR A 150 -12.91 3.76 10.98
C TYR A 150 -12.32 5.16 10.82
N LEU A 151 -11.40 5.50 11.71
CA LEU A 151 -10.41 6.52 11.39
C LEU A 151 -9.30 5.87 10.57
N VAL A 152 -9.15 6.32 9.34
CA VAL A 152 -8.16 5.83 8.38
C VAL A 152 -7.03 6.85 8.24
N GLU A 153 -5.82 6.47 8.62
CA GLU A 153 -4.63 7.29 8.41
C GLU A 153 -3.87 6.82 7.17
N VAL A 154 -3.78 7.69 6.16
CA VAL A 154 -2.93 7.49 4.98
C VAL A 154 -1.61 8.22 5.22
N GLN A 155 -0.54 7.46 5.39
CA GLN A 155 0.78 7.99 5.70
C GLN A 155 1.64 8.14 4.46
N GLU A 156 2.38 9.23 4.38
CA GLU A 156 3.39 9.53 3.37
C GLU A 156 2.92 9.40 1.90
N PRO A 157 1.70 9.85 1.54
CA PRO A 157 1.23 9.75 0.15
C PRO A 157 2.07 10.59 -0.82
N SER A 158 2.85 11.54 -0.34
CA SER A 158 3.82 12.31 -1.13
C SER A 158 4.97 11.46 -1.70
N THR A 159 5.17 10.24 -1.21
CA THR A 159 6.17 9.30 -1.73
C THR A 159 5.70 8.58 -3.00
N ILE A 160 4.41 8.53 -3.27
CA ILE A 160 3.83 7.81 -4.42
C ILE A 160 4.34 8.44 -5.72
N ILE A 161 4.92 7.60 -6.60
CA ILE A 161 5.47 8.07 -7.88
C ILE A 161 4.36 8.43 -8.86
N GLN A 162 3.28 7.66 -8.89
CA GLN A 162 2.16 7.86 -9.80
C GLN A 162 1.09 8.78 -9.17
N PRO A 163 1.03 10.07 -9.55
CA PRO A 163 0.09 11.02 -8.94
C PRO A 163 -1.39 10.65 -9.20
N GLY A 164 -1.67 9.86 -10.23
CA GLY A 164 -3.00 9.35 -10.53
C GLY A 164 -3.61 8.44 -9.47
N VAL A 165 -2.79 7.80 -8.63
CA VAL A 165 -3.26 6.94 -7.53
C VAL A 165 -4.11 7.73 -6.54
N LEU A 166 -3.62 8.89 -6.10
CA LEU A 166 -4.35 9.76 -5.17
C LEU A 166 -5.57 10.41 -5.82
N VAL A 167 -5.47 10.75 -7.12
CA VAL A 167 -6.61 11.29 -7.87
C VAL A 167 -7.74 10.27 -7.94
N GLY A 168 -7.44 8.99 -8.04
CA GLY A 168 -8.43 7.91 -7.97
C GLY A 168 -9.19 7.84 -6.65
N LEU A 169 -8.65 8.45 -5.58
CA LEU A 169 -9.30 8.53 -4.26
C LEU A 169 -10.03 9.86 -4.03
N ASN A 170 -10.04 10.80 -4.99
CA ASN A 170 -10.64 12.11 -4.81
C ASN A 170 -12.12 12.05 -4.43
N SER A 171 -12.88 11.15 -5.07
CA SER A 171 -14.31 10.96 -4.77
C SER A 171 -14.55 10.50 -3.33
N LEU A 172 -13.59 9.83 -2.71
CA LEU A 172 -13.67 9.40 -1.31
C LEU A 172 -13.63 10.59 -0.34
N LEU A 173 -12.92 11.66 -0.71
CA LEU A 173 -12.71 12.85 0.13
C LEU A 173 -13.87 13.84 0.04
N GLU A 174 -14.82 13.64 -0.85
CA GLU A 174 -16.02 14.47 -0.97
C GLU A 174 -16.99 14.22 0.18
N GLN A 175 -17.97 15.11 0.35
CA GLN A 175 -18.93 15.07 1.46
C GLN A 175 -19.71 13.74 1.51
N GLU A 176 -20.18 13.25 0.36
CA GLU A 176 -20.78 11.91 0.20
C GLU A 176 -19.77 10.96 -0.43
N GLY A 177 -18.62 10.82 0.21
CA GLY A 177 -17.48 10.11 -0.35
C GLY A 177 -17.80 8.69 -0.76
N SER A 178 -17.33 8.32 -1.95
CA SER A 178 -17.48 6.98 -2.50
C SER A 178 -16.23 6.54 -3.23
N ILE A 179 -16.05 5.25 -3.38
CA ILE A 179 -14.98 4.65 -4.14
C ILE A 179 -15.54 3.55 -5.04
N THR A 180 -15.07 3.50 -6.27
CA THR A 180 -15.41 2.42 -7.20
C THR A 180 -14.39 1.30 -7.06
N LEU A 181 -14.86 0.10 -6.78
CA LEU A 181 -14.01 -1.09 -6.69
C LEU A 181 -13.69 -1.64 -8.09
N PRO A 182 -12.66 -2.48 -8.22
CA PRO A 182 -12.36 -3.19 -9.47
C PRO A 182 -13.50 -4.07 -9.99
N THR A 183 -14.43 -4.48 -9.12
CA THR A 183 -15.67 -5.19 -9.48
C THR A 183 -16.69 -4.32 -10.20
N GLY A 184 -16.49 -3.00 -10.24
CA GLY A 184 -17.50 -2.03 -10.68
C GLY A 184 -18.50 -1.62 -9.60
N GLU A 185 -18.45 -2.22 -8.42
CA GLU A 185 -19.27 -1.83 -7.27
C GLU A 185 -18.83 -0.46 -6.75
N ILE A 186 -19.78 0.41 -6.45
CA ILE A 186 -19.55 1.70 -5.81
C ILE A 186 -19.83 1.57 -4.32
N ILE A 187 -18.80 1.76 -3.50
CA ILE A 187 -18.92 1.76 -2.05
C ILE A 187 -18.99 3.18 -1.55
N ARG A 188 -20.01 3.49 -0.76
CA ARG A 188 -20.12 4.75 -0.05
C ARG A 188 -19.33 4.67 1.25
N ARG A 189 -18.58 5.72 1.53
CA ARG A 189 -17.90 5.90 2.81
C ARG A 189 -18.91 5.97 3.94
N HIS A 190 -18.67 5.21 5.01
CA HIS A 190 -19.51 5.31 6.21
C HIS A 190 -19.48 6.73 6.78
N PRO A 191 -20.60 7.29 7.27
CA PRO A 191 -20.67 8.66 7.78
C PRO A 191 -19.63 8.97 8.89
N ASP A 192 -19.35 7.99 9.73
CA ASP A 192 -18.39 8.14 10.84
C ASP A 192 -16.93 7.99 10.40
N THR A 193 -16.67 7.63 9.14
CA THR A 193 -15.28 7.49 8.66
C THR A 193 -14.59 8.84 8.64
N VAL A 194 -13.45 8.90 9.34
CA VAL A 194 -12.53 10.03 9.32
C VAL A 194 -11.28 9.64 8.52
N VAL A 195 -10.91 10.45 7.54
CA VAL A 195 -9.68 10.26 6.76
C VAL A 195 -8.66 11.29 7.21
N ILE A 196 -7.51 10.82 7.67
CA ILE A 196 -6.36 11.66 8.03
C ILE A 196 -5.22 11.34 7.07
N VAL A 197 -4.62 12.37 6.51
CA VAL A 197 -3.41 12.25 5.70
C VAL A 197 -2.25 12.83 6.48
N THR A 198 -1.19 12.06 6.65
CA THR A 198 0.04 12.53 7.31
C THR A 198 1.21 12.40 6.35
N THR A 199 1.92 13.50 6.13
CA THR A 199 3.07 13.53 5.22
C THR A 199 4.17 14.43 5.74
N ASN A 200 5.37 14.24 5.21
CA ASN A 200 6.49 15.14 5.38
C ASN A 200 6.65 15.96 4.10
N VAL A 201 6.81 17.27 4.24
CA VAL A 201 6.95 18.19 3.09
C VAL A 201 8.40 18.53 2.74
N SER A 202 9.37 18.15 3.59
CA SER A 202 10.76 18.60 3.52
C SER A 202 11.78 17.48 3.31
N TYR A 203 11.36 16.30 2.89
CA TYR A 203 12.25 15.14 2.73
C TYR A 203 12.69 14.98 1.27
N GLU A 204 13.96 14.61 1.03
CA GLU A 204 14.38 14.14 -0.29
C GLU A 204 13.55 12.94 -0.69
N GLY A 205 12.92 13.00 -1.88
CA GLY A 205 11.98 11.98 -2.36
C GLY A 205 10.50 12.29 -2.11
N CYS A 206 10.14 13.26 -1.26
CA CYS A 206 8.77 13.74 -1.17
C CYS A 206 8.42 14.63 -2.37
N ARG A 207 7.29 14.33 -2.99
CA ARG A 207 6.70 15.17 -4.04
C ARG A 207 5.64 16.09 -3.46
N SER A 208 5.36 17.20 -4.09
CA SER A 208 4.20 18.01 -3.74
C SER A 208 2.92 17.20 -3.94
N MET A 209 2.05 17.21 -2.94
CA MET A 209 0.74 16.58 -3.09
C MET A 209 -0.07 17.27 -4.21
N ASN A 210 -0.85 16.47 -4.91
CA ASN A 210 -1.74 17.01 -5.95
C ASN A 210 -2.72 18.00 -5.29
N GLN A 211 -2.81 19.21 -5.84
CA GLN A 211 -3.65 20.27 -5.31
C GLN A 211 -5.11 19.84 -5.21
N SER A 212 -5.60 19.02 -6.17
CA SER A 212 -6.98 18.52 -6.14
C SER A 212 -7.30 17.66 -4.91
N VAL A 213 -6.30 17.00 -4.33
CA VAL A 213 -6.44 16.23 -3.08
C VAL A 213 -6.44 17.17 -1.88
N VAL A 214 -5.53 18.15 -1.87
CA VAL A 214 -5.40 19.13 -0.78
C VAL A 214 -6.67 19.97 -0.66
N ASP A 215 -7.23 20.42 -1.78
CA ASP A 215 -8.45 21.25 -1.81
C ASP A 215 -9.70 20.53 -1.27
N ARG A 216 -9.66 19.19 -1.20
CA ARG A 216 -10.75 18.38 -0.61
C ARG A 216 -10.59 18.09 0.87
N MET A 217 -9.44 18.47 1.46
CA MET A 217 -9.22 18.34 2.90
C MET A 217 -9.98 19.43 3.65
N SER A 218 -10.79 19.03 4.62
CA SER A 218 -11.53 19.97 5.46
C SER A 218 -10.63 20.80 6.37
N LEU A 219 -9.46 20.26 6.72
CA LEU A 219 -8.48 20.91 7.57
C LEU A 219 -7.07 20.51 7.15
N VAL A 220 -6.24 21.48 6.91
CA VAL A 220 -4.80 21.29 6.68
C VAL A 220 -4.04 22.00 7.79
N LYS A 221 -3.12 21.31 8.45
CA LYS A 221 -2.31 21.86 9.55
C LYS A 221 -0.86 21.44 9.44
N ASP A 222 0.01 22.40 9.48
CA ASP A 222 1.44 22.16 9.65
C ASP A 222 1.73 21.79 11.11
N ILE A 223 2.51 20.72 11.29
CA ILE A 223 2.96 20.26 12.60
C ILE A 223 4.44 20.63 12.75
N GLU A 224 4.68 21.63 13.55
CA GLU A 224 6.03 22.07 13.88
C GLU A 224 6.73 21.07 14.80
N LEU A 225 8.05 21.19 14.90
CA LEU A 225 8.81 20.42 15.89
C LEU A 225 8.37 20.86 17.29
N PRO A 226 8.22 19.94 18.23
CA PRO A 226 7.97 20.30 19.62
C PRO A 226 9.12 21.14 20.18
N GLU A 227 8.80 21.97 21.17
CA GLU A 227 9.82 22.70 21.93
C GLU A 227 10.86 21.73 22.53
N PRO A 228 12.13 22.12 22.65
CA PRO A 228 13.20 21.24 23.15
C PRO A 228 12.87 20.55 24.47
N GLU A 229 12.23 21.25 25.40
CA GLU A 229 11.83 20.70 26.69
C GLU A 229 10.83 19.55 26.54
N VAL A 230 9.86 19.68 25.61
CA VAL A 230 8.89 18.62 25.31
C VAL A 230 9.59 17.42 24.67
N MET A 231 10.61 17.67 23.84
CA MET A 231 11.40 16.60 23.22
C MET A 231 12.18 15.81 24.28
N VAL A 232 12.79 16.50 25.25
CA VAL A 232 13.49 15.86 26.38
C VAL A 232 12.55 15.05 27.24
N GLN A 233 11.40 15.61 27.64
CA GLN A 233 10.38 14.88 28.42
C GLN A 233 9.90 13.63 27.68
N ARG A 234 9.69 13.72 26.38
CA ARG A 234 9.29 12.59 25.56
C ARG A 234 10.38 11.52 25.50
N ALA A 235 11.63 11.91 25.32
CA ALA A 235 12.75 11.00 25.32
C ALA A 235 12.92 10.29 26.65
N MET A 236 12.79 11.02 27.76
CA MET A 236 12.79 10.47 29.12
C MET A 236 11.66 9.43 29.31
N ALA A 237 10.43 9.77 28.85
CA ALA A 237 9.28 8.86 28.96
C ALA A 237 9.44 7.58 28.12
N VAL A 238 10.06 7.67 26.94
CA VAL A 238 10.25 6.52 26.03
C VAL A 238 11.41 5.64 26.49
N THR A 239 12.50 6.23 26.96
CA THR A 239 13.72 5.51 27.37
C THR A 239 13.68 5.03 28.81
N GLY A 240 12.80 5.60 29.66
CA GLY A 240 12.82 5.41 31.11
C GLY A 240 14.00 6.08 31.81
N CYS A 241 14.77 6.88 31.08
CA CYS A 241 15.91 7.62 31.66
C CYS A 241 15.41 8.81 32.47
N ALA A 242 15.78 8.87 33.75
CA ALA A 242 15.41 9.97 34.64
C ALA A 242 16.43 11.13 34.64
N ASP A 243 17.54 10.98 33.94
CA ASP A 243 18.59 12.01 33.85
C ASP A 243 18.31 12.95 32.69
N GLU A 244 17.73 14.10 33.01
CA GLU A 244 17.36 15.13 32.03
C GLU A 244 18.59 15.70 31.31
N TYR A 245 19.73 15.84 32.01
CA TYR A 245 20.96 16.35 31.41
C TYR A 245 21.50 15.40 30.33
N LEU A 246 21.49 14.10 30.62
CA LEU A 246 21.94 13.09 29.66
C LEU A 246 21.04 13.03 28.42
N VAL A 247 19.74 13.24 28.59
CA VAL A 247 18.75 13.15 27.48
C VAL A 247 18.74 14.41 26.65
N SER A 248 19.17 15.56 27.21
CA SER A 248 19.20 16.86 26.51
C SER A 248 20.45 17.08 25.64
N GLN A 249 21.49 16.24 25.76
CA GLN A 249 22.67 16.24 24.92
C GLN A 249 22.42 15.60 23.55
#